data_c39d47e4fff6f342d3125173ab9155fb
#
_entry.id   c39d47e4fff6f342d3125173ab9155fb
#
_cell.length_a   1.000
_cell.length_b   1.000
_cell.length_c   1.000
_cell.angle_alpha   90.00
_cell.angle_beta   90.00
_cell.angle_gamma   90.00
#
_symmetry.space_group_name_H-M   'P 1'
#
loop_
_entity.id
_entity.type
_entity.pdbx_description
1 polymer ?
#
loop_
_entity_poly.entity_id
_entity_poly.type
_entity_poly.pdbx_seq_one_letter_code
_entity_poly.pdbx_strand_id
1 'polypeptide(L)'
;MSIHPSSIIHPSSKIDTSVEIGPFCTIGEDVEIASGTKIVSHAVLKGPTKIGKNNLIYQFSTIGDDTPDKKFHGEKTRLEIGDGNTFREGVTIHRGTIQDNSVTSIGSNNLFMPFAHVAHDCIVGNDNVFANLAALAGHVEVGNNVTIGGITTVHQYCKLGDFCFAGMNSSITMDVPAFVKVASDPARVVGINSVGMSR
;
A
#
# COMPACT_ATOMS: atom_id res chain seq x y z
N MET A 1 -18.27 6.23 -16.43
CA MET A 1 -17.16 5.27 -16.55
C MET A 1 -16.44 5.51 -17.86
N SER A 2 -15.15 5.77 -17.80
CA SER A 2 -14.29 5.93 -18.98
C SER A 2 -13.23 4.83 -18.95
N ILE A 3 -13.47 3.76 -19.71
CA ILE A 3 -12.52 2.63 -19.83
C ILE A 3 -11.93 2.64 -21.22
N HIS A 4 -10.59 2.69 -21.28
CA HIS A 4 -9.90 2.59 -22.57
C HIS A 4 -10.11 1.20 -23.19
N PRO A 5 -10.41 1.08 -24.50
CA PRO A 5 -10.78 -0.19 -25.13
C PRO A 5 -9.66 -1.26 -25.14
N SER A 6 -8.41 -0.87 -24.91
CA SER A 6 -7.29 -1.82 -24.78
C SER A 6 -7.16 -2.43 -23.38
N SER A 7 -8.00 -2.06 -22.42
CA SER A 7 -7.95 -2.60 -21.06
C SER A 7 -8.86 -3.82 -20.93
N ILE A 8 -8.41 -4.77 -20.13
CA ILE A 8 -9.12 -6.03 -19.88
C ILE A 8 -9.80 -5.94 -18.52
N ILE A 9 -11.12 -6.06 -18.51
CA ILE A 9 -11.92 -6.01 -17.30
C ILE A 9 -12.64 -7.35 -17.10
N HIS A 10 -12.43 -7.99 -15.96
CA HIS A 10 -13.13 -9.23 -15.65
C HIS A 10 -14.63 -8.95 -15.38
N PRO A 11 -15.55 -9.78 -15.90
CA PRO A 11 -17.00 -9.53 -15.77
C PRO A 11 -17.53 -9.47 -14.33
N SER A 12 -16.86 -10.10 -13.37
CA SER A 12 -17.24 -10.04 -11.94
C SER A 12 -16.80 -8.77 -11.23
N SER A 13 -15.97 -7.93 -11.87
CA SER A 13 -15.50 -6.68 -11.27
C SER A 13 -16.67 -5.71 -11.11
N LYS A 14 -16.68 -4.99 -9.98
CA LYS A 14 -17.67 -3.95 -9.68
C LYS A 14 -17.01 -2.58 -9.74
N ILE A 15 -17.27 -1.83 -10.78
CA ILE A 15 -16.61 -0.56 -11.04
C ILE A 15 -17.66 0.55 -11.07
N ASP A 16 -17.48 1.58 -10.22
CA ASP A 16 -18.38 2.74 -10.21
C ASP A 16 -18.33 3.50 -11.54
N THR A 17 -19.43 4.10 -11.92
CA THR A 17 -19.60 4.78 -13.21
C THR A 17 -18.71 6.02 -13.40
N SER A 18 -18.15 6.57 -12.35
CA SER A 18 -17.24 7.72 -12.39
C SER A 18 -15.76 7.35 -12.48
N VAL A 19 -15.42 6.05 -12.45
CA VAL A 19 -14.03 5.56 -12.53
C VAL A 19 -13.47 5.76 -13.93
N GLU A 20 -12.20 6.18 -13.98
CA GLU A 20 -11.43 6.32 -15.23
C GLU A 20 -10.33 5.24 -15.28
N ILE A 21 -10.30 4.47 -16.37
CA ILE A 21 -9.28 3.43 -16.60
C ILE A 21 -8.60 3.69 -17.94
N GLY A 22 -7.32 4.03 -17.88
CA GLY A 22 -6.48 4.28 -19.04
C GLY A 22 -6.09 3.00 -19.79
N PRO A 23 -5.22 3.10 -20.78
CA PRO A 23 -4.90 1.98 -21.68
C PRO A 23 -4.08 0.86 -21.01
N PHE A 24 -4.26 -0.36 -21.51
CA PHE A 24 -3.48 -1.55 -21.15
C PHE A 24 -3.53 -1.92 -19.67
N CYS A 25 -4.62 -1.59 -18.97
CA CYS A 25 -4.86 -2.05 -17.62
C CYS A 25 -5.54 -3.42 -17.61
N THR A 26 -5.27 -4.20 -16.57
CA THR A 26 -5.97 -5.47 -16.31
C THR A 26 -6.65 -5.39 -14.95
N ILE A 27 -7.97 -5.54 -14.94
CA ILE A 27 -8.77 -5.60 -13.72
C ILE A 27 -9.31 -7.04 -13.61
N GLY A 28 -8.82 -7.75 -12.60
CA GLY A 28 -9.13 -9.16 -12.36
C GLY A 28 -10.49 -9.40 -11.72
N GLU A 29 -10.79 -10.67 -11.44
CA GLU A 29 -12.02 -11.06 -10.78
C GLU A 29 -12.12 -10.48 -9.35
N ASP A 30 -13.35 -10.30 -8.86
CA ASP A 30 -13.64 -9.82 -7.50
C ASP A 30 -12.94 -8.51 -7.11
N VAL A 31 -12.64 -7.64 -8.07
CA VAL A 31 -12.14 -6.27 -7.82
C VAL A 31 -13.33 -5.32 -7.74
N GLU A 32 -13.41 -4.55 -6.64
CA GLU A 32 -14.40 -3.49 -6.44
C GLU A 32 -13.71 -2.14 -6.41
N ILE A 33 -14.15 -1.18 -7.24
CA ILE A 33 -13.56 0.16 -7.34
C ILE A 33 -14.63 1.22 -7.15
N ALA A 34 -14.49 2.02 -6.10
CA ALA A 34 -15.42 3.08 -5.77
C ALA A 34 -15.18 4.37 -6.59
N SER A 35 -16.11 5.32 -6.45
CA SER A 35 -16.22 6.52 -7.26
C SER A 35 -14.97 7.41 -7.28
N GLY A 36 -14.73 8.06 -8.42
CA GLY A 36 -13.68 9.05 -8.61
C GLY A 36 -12.25 8.49 -8.70
N THR A 37 -12.07 7.18 -8.57
CA THR A 37 -10.76 6.54 -8.69
C THR A 37 -10.28 6.57 -10.14
N LYS A 38 -8.98 6.84 -10.32
CA LYS A 38 -8.33 6.91 -11.62
C LYS A 38 -7.16 5.94 -11.71
N ILE A 39 -7.12 5.15 -12.79
CA ILE A 39 -6.05 4.21 -13.10
C ILE A 39 -5.41 4.67 -14.41
N VAL A 40 -4.12 5.03 -14.37
CA VAL A 40 -3.49 5.75 -15.49
C VAL A 40 -3.28 4.83 -16.70
N SER A 41 -2.43 3.83 -16.61
CA SER A 41 -2.19 2.86 -17.67
C SER A 41 -1.36 1.67 -17.17
N HIS A 42 -1.34 0.53 -17.90
CA HIS A 42 -0.45 -0.60 -17.63
C HIS A 42 -0.45 -1.05 -16.17
N ALA A 43 -1.54 -0.87 -15.46
CA ALA A 43 -1.70 -1.32 -14.07
C ALA A 43 -2.42 -2.67 -14.03
N VAL A 44 -2.07 -3.49 -13.04
CA VAL A 44 -2.71 -4.78 -12.79
C VAL A 44 -3.37 -4.75 -11.42
N LEU A 45 -4.68 -4.95 -11.40
CA LEU A 45 -5.47 -5.07 -10.17
C LEU A 45 -6.03 -6.49 -10.09
N LYS A 46 -5.74 -7.19 -9.01
CA LYS A 46 -6.25 -8.55 -8.75
C LYS A 46 -7.15 -8.56 -7.52
N GLY A 47 -8.10 -9.43 -7.50
CA GLY A 47 -9.05 -9.59 -6.39
C GLY A 47 -8.89 -10.92 -5.64
N PRO A 48 -9.56 -11.05 -4.51
CA PRO A 48 -10.51 -10.10 -3.93
C PRO A 48 -9.88 -8.80 -3.40
N THR A 49 -10.24 -7.66 -4.00
CA THR A 49 -9.68 -6.35 -3.62
C THR A 49 -10.79 -5.29 -3.64
N LYS A 50 -10.88 -4.49 -2.56
CA LYS A 50 -11.76 -3.33 -2.50
C LYS A 50 -10.94 -2.06 -2.49
N ILE A 51 -11.24 -1.14 -3.40
CA ILE A 51 -10.59 0.16 -3.54
C ILE A 51 -11.63 1.24 -3.29
N GLY A 52 -11.38 2.10 -2.31
CA GLY A 52 -12.20 3.23 -1.95
C GLY A 52 -12.26 4.32 -3.02
N LYS A 53 -12.73 5.50 -2.63
CA LYS A 53 -12.98 6.64 -3.53
C LYS A 53 -11.72 7.44 -3.81
N ASN A 54 -11.70 8.12 -4.97
CA ASN A 54 -10.72 9.15 -5.31
C ASN A 54 -9.25 8.68 -5.21
N ASN A 55 -8.99 7.40 -5.39
CA ASN A 55 -7.63 6.89 -5.44
C ASN A 55 -7.01 7.17 -6.82
N LEU A 56 -5.68 7.35 -6.85
CA LEU A 56 -4.92 7.55 -8.08
C LEU A 56 -3.85 6.46 -8.20
N ILE A 57 -3.97 5.61 -9.23
CA ILE A 57 -3.08 4.46 -9.46
C ILE A 57 -2.31 4.69 -10.75
N TYR A 58 -1.00 4.80 -10.62
CA TYR A 58 -0.09 5.05 -11.74
C TYR A 58 0.32 3.74 -12.42
N GLN A 59 0.98 3.91 -13.55
CA GLN A 59 1.41 2.82 -14.42
C GLN A 59 2.37 1.84 -13.74
N PHE A 60 2.31 0.59 -14.18
CA PHE A 60 3.12 -0.54 -13.71
C PHE A 60 2.88 -0.92 -12.24
N SER A 61 1.86 -0.35 -11.59
CA SER A 61 1.47 -0.79 -10.26
C SER A 61 0.76 -2.15 -10.31
N THR A 62 1.05 -2.99 -9.33
CA THR A 62 0.36 -4.28 -9.13
C THR A 62 -0.30 -4.28 -7.76
N ILE A 63 -1.62 -4.24 -7.75
CA ILE A 63 -2.44 -4.08 -6.54
C ILE A 63 -3.28 -5.34 -6.33
N GLY A 64 -3.16 -5.95 -5.15
CA GLY A 64 -3.95 -7.11 -4.76
C GLY A 64 -3.46 -8.44 -5.34
N ASP A 65 -2.20 -8.53 -5.73
CA ASP A 65 -1.63 -9.80 -6.20
C ASP A 65 -1.47 -10.81 -5.05
N ASP A 66 -1.26 -12.05 -5.40
CA ASP A 66 -0.94 -13.13 -4.48
C ASP A 66 0.36 -12.83 -3.75
N THR A 67 0.42 -13.20 -2.47
CA THR A 67 1.67 -13.06 -1.74
C THR A 67 2.71 -14.06 -2.27
N PRO A 68 3.99 -13.66 -2.40
CA PRO A 68 5.08 -14.57 -2.75
C PRO A 68 5.52 -15.48 -1.59
N ASP A 69 4.79 -15.52 -0.48
CA ASP A 69 5.09 -16.42 0.64
C ASP A 69 4.94 -17.89 0.20
N LYS A 70 5.95 -18.71 0.53
CA LYS A 70 5.96 -20.13 0.20
C LYS A 70 4.81 -20.94 0.85
N LYS A 71 4.20 -20.39 1.88
CA LYS A 71 3.04 -21.00 2.57
C LYS A 71 1.70 -20.68 1.90
N PHE A 72 1.69 -19.77 0.92
CA PHE A 72 0.48 -19.43 0.19
C PHE A 72 0.19 -20.48 -0.88
N HIS A 73 -1.01 -21.04 -0.86
CA HIS A 73 -1.45 -22.09 -1.78
C HIS A 73 -2.70 -21.69 -2.59
N GLY A 74 -2.95 -20.38 -2.74
CA GLY A 74 -4.10 -19.85 -3.48
C GLY A 74 -5.35 -19.67 -2.63
N GLU A 75 -5.21 -19.51 -1.33
CA GLU A 75 -6.32 -19.29 -0.41
C GLU A 75 -7.03 -17.98 -0.69
N LYS A 76 -8.35 -17.96 -0.42
CA LYS A 76 -9.17 -16.77 -0.64
C LYS A 76 -8.92 -15.73 0.46
N THR A 77 -8.01 -14.82 0.19
CA THR A 77 -7.67 -13.68 1.05
C THR A 77 -7.98 -12.37 0.34
N ARG A 78 -7.87 -11.23 1.00
CA ARG A 78 -8.29 -9.95 0.40
C ARG A 78 -7.35 -8.79 0.72
N LEU A 79 -7.56 -7.71 -0.05
CA LEU A 79 -6.98 -6.40 0.15
C LEU A 79 -8.10 -5.37 0.30
N GLU A 80 -7.99 -4.49 1.29
CA GLU A 80 -8.91 -3.38 1.50
C GLU A 80 -8.14 -2.06 1.49
N ILE A 81 -8.56 -1.13 0.63
CA ILE A 81 -7.93 0.19 0.44
C ILE A 81 -8.98 1.27 0.68
N GLY A 82 -8.67 2.23 1.53
CA GLY A 82 -9.48 3.41 1.81
C GLY A 82 -9.48 4.44 0.66
N ASP A 83 -9.79 5.66 0.99
CA ASP A 83 -10.02 6.74 0.03
C ASP A 83 -8.78 7.63 -0.17
N GLY A 84 -8.66 8.28 -1.33
CA GLY A 84 -7.72 9.36 -1.57
C GLY A 84 -6.24 8.98 -1.62
N ASN A 85 -5.91 7.71 -1.72
CA ASN A 85 -4.51 7.28 -1.80
C ASN A 85 -3.92 7.52 -3.20
N THR A 86 -2.62 7.77 -3.23
CA THR A 86 -1.84 7.84 -4.47
C THR A 86 -0.81 6.73 -4.49
N PHE A 87 -0.93 5.84 -5.47
CA PHE A 87 0.02 4.75 -5.75
C PHE A 87 0.81 5.12 -6.99
N ARG A 88 2.07 5.52 -6.81
CA ARG A 88 2.96 5.91 -7.90
C ARG A 88 3.46 4.68 -8.67
N GLU A 89 4.29 4.94 -9.65
CA GLU A 89 4.75 3.95 -10.63
C GLU A 89 5.41 2.73 -9.97
N GLY A 90 5.01 1.54 -10.39
CA GLY A 90 5.61 0.28 -9.94
C GLY A 90 5.35 -0.09 -8.49
N VAL A 91 4.38 0.54 -7.83
CA VAL A 91 3.98 0.15 -6.47
C VAL A 91 3.39 -1.26 -6.49
N THR A 92 3.74 -2.05 -5.48
CA THR A 92 3.21 -3.41 -5.31
C THR A 92 2.56 -3.57 -3.94
N ILE A 93 1.32 -4.10 -3.91
CA ILE A 93 0.59 -4.39 -2.67
C ILE A 93 -0.03 -5.78 -2.78
N HIS A 94 0.30 -6.66 -1.83
CA HIS A 94 -0.21 -8.03 -1.80
C HIS A 94 -1.43 -8.17 -0.88
N ARG A 95 -2.27 -9.16 -1.18
CA ARG A 95 -3.37 -9.58 -0.30
C ARG A 95 -2.84 -10.24 0.97
N GLY A 96 -3.70 -10.39 1.96
CA GLY A 96 -3.37 -11.10 3.20
C GLY A 96 -3.16 -12.61 3.03
N THR A 97 -2.89 -13.28 4.14
CA THR A 97 -2.75 -14.74 4.22
C THR A 97 -3.67 -15.32 5.29
N ILE A 98 -3.98 -16.61 5.20
CA ILE A 98 -4.82 -17.30 6.20
C ILE A 98 -4.11 -17.51 7.55
N GLN A 99 -2.81 -17.25 7.60
CA GLN A 99 -2.03 -17.34 8.83
C GLN A 99 -2.31 -16.19 9.79
N ASP A 100 -2.98 -15.13 9.33
CA ASP A 100 -3.43 -14.01 10.13
C ASP A 100 -4.90 -13.68 9.81
N ASN A 101 -5.27 -12.43 9.67
CA ASN A 101 -6.64 -11.97 9.46
C ASN A 101 -7.17 -12.14 8.03
N SER A 102 -6.41 -12.76 7.15
CA SER A 102 -6.73 -12.93 5.73
C SER A 102 -6.92 -11.61 4.97
N VAL A 103 -6.39 -10.51 5.48
CA VAL A 103 -6.52 -9.18 4.89
C VAL A 103 -5.27 -8.33 5.04
N THR A 104 -4.88 -7.68 3.95
CA THR A 104 -4.01 -6.50 3.99
C THR A 104 -4.90 -5.26 3.95
N SER A 105 -4.65 -4.29 4.82
CA SER A 105 -5.49 -3.10 4.98
C SER A 105 -4.67 -1.83 4.81
N ILE A 106 -5.14 -0.95 3.93
CA ILE A 106 -4.57 0.37 3.67
C ILE A 106 -5.65 1.42 3.99
N GLY A 107 -5.35 2.35 4.87
CA GLY A 107 -6.23 3.48 5.19
C GLY A 107 -6.36 4.50 4.05
N SER A 108 -6.52 5.74 4.40
CA SER A 108 -6.83 6.82 3.44
C SER A 108 -5.71 7.86 3.36
N ASN A 109 -5.67 8.61 2.23
CA ASN A 109 -4.78 9.74 1.99
C ASN A 109 -3.28 9.41 2.04
N ASN A 110 -2.89 8.17 1.81
CA ASN A 110 -1.50 7.77 1.80
C ASN A 110 -0.84 8.06 0.44
N LEU A 111 0.43 8.42 0.48
CA LEU A 111 1.28 8.55 -0.70
C LEU A 111 2.31 7.41 -0.73
N PHE A 112 2.18 6.54 -1.72
CA PHE A 112 3.18 5.51 -2.04
C PHE A 112 3.98 6.00 -3.25
N MET A 113 5.24 6.41 -3.03
CA MET A 113 6.13 6.86 -4.09
C MET A 113 6.63 5.68 -4.94
N PRO A 114 7.30 5.92 -6.07
CA PRO A 114 7.68 4.87 -7.00
C PRO A 114 8.38 3.68 -6.36
N PHE A 115 7.90 2.48 -6.75
CA PHE A 115 8.41 1.18 -6.31
C PHE A 115 8.28 0.90 -4.81
N ALA A 116 7.43 1.62 -4.08
CA ALA A 116 7.10 1.24 -2.72
C ALA A 116 6.38 -0.12 -2.69
N HIS A 117 6.61 -0.89 -1.63
CA HIS A 117 6.06 -2.23 -1.47
C HIS A 117 5.34 -2.41 -0.13
N VAL A 118 4.16 -3.03 -0.17
CA VAL A 118 3.44 -3.49 1.02
C VAL A 118 3.16 -4.98 0.87
N ALA A 119 3.79 -5.77 1.75
CA ALA A 119 3.57 -7.21 1.78
C ALA A 119 2.21 -7.58 2.42
N HIS A 120 1.96 -8.87 2.48
CA HIS A 120 0.72 -9.46 3.02
C HIS A 120 0.48 -9.11 4.50
N ASP A 121 -0.79 -9.08 4.90
CA ASP A 121 -1.25 -8.91 6.28
C ASP A 121 -0.77 -7.60 6.95
N CYS A 122 -0.29 -6.63 6.19
CA CYS A 122 0.05 -5.31 6.71
C CYS A 122 -1.22 -4.51 7.03
N ILE A 123 -1.14 -3.71 8.08
CA ILE A 123 -2.15 -2.72 8.44
C ILE A 123 -1.51 -1.34 8.34
N VAL A 124 -1.97 -0.52 7.42
CA VAL A 124 -1.47 0.85 7.20
C VAL A 124 -2.59 1.84 7.51
N GLY A 125 -2.32 2.78 8.41
CA GLY A 125 -3.25 3.86 8.76
C GLY A 125 -3.38 4.92 7.67
N ASN A 126 -3.58 6.16 8.09
CA ASN A 126 -3.91 7.26 7.20
C ASN A 126 -2.78 8.30 7.11
N ASP A 127 -2.81 9.11 6.04
CA ASP A 127 -1.95 10.28 5.86
C ASP A 127 -0.45 9.96 5.91
N ASN A 128 -0.06 8.75 5.51
CA ASN A 128 1.33 8.28 5.51
C ASN A 128 2.05 8.58 4.20
N VAL A 129 3.37 8.71 4.28
CA VAL A 129 4.26 8.87 3.12
C VAL A 129 5.28 7.74 3.09
N PHE A 130 5.23 6.94 2.04
CA PHE A 130 6.22 5.91 1.70
C PHE A 130 7.08 6.47 0.57
N ALA A 131 8.30 6.85 0.86
CA ALA A 131 9.20 7.35 -0.16
C ALA A 131 9.67 6.23 -1.12
N ASN A 132 10.37 6.58 -2.18
CA ASN A 132 10.79 5.65 -3.22
C ASN A 132 11.47 4.39 -2.65
N LEU A 133 11.04 3.21 -3.10
CA LEU A 133 11.60 1.92 -2.68
C LEU A 133 11.41 1.60 -1.18
N ALA A 134 10.57 2.32 -0.46
CA ALA A 134 10.20 1.93 0.91
C ALA A 134 9.41 0.61 0.89
N ALA A 135 9.77 -0.33 1.77
CA ALA A 135 9.18 -1.67 1.74
C ALA A 135 8.79 -2.15 3.14
N LEU A 136 7.56 -2.63 3.25
CA LEU A 136 7.06 -3.34 4.43
C LEU A 136 7.09 -4.85 4.17
N ALA A 137 7.72 -5.61 5.05
CA ALA A 137 7.55 -7.06 5.11
C ALA A 137 6.16 -7.42 5.68
N GLY A 138 5.82 -8.70 5.69
CA GLY A 138 4.50 -9.15 6.16
C GLY A 138 4.18 -8.78 7.61
N HIS A 139 2.90 -8.57 7.90
CA HIS A 139 2.37 -8.30 9.25
C HIS A 139 2.86 -6.99 9.90
N VAL A 140 3.35 -6.03 9.13
CA VAL A 140 3.76 -4.73 9.66
C VAL A 140 2.53 -3.86 9.91
N GLU A 141 2.49 -3.21 11.07
CA GLU A 141 1.47 -2.22 11.41
C GLU A 141 2.08 -0.81 11.33
N VAL A 142 1.45 0.07 10.57
CA VAL A 142 1.84 1.48 10.43
C VAL A 142 0.69 2.36 10.89
N GLY A 143 0.94 3.23 11.86
CA GLY A 143 -0.03 4.20 12.36
C GLY A 143 -0.37 5.29 11.34
N ASN A 144 -0.67 6.47 11.83
CA ASN A 144 -1.07 7.61 11.00
C ASN A 144 0.06 8.65 10.92
N ASN A 145 0.11 9.42 9.82
CA ASN A 145 1.08 10.50 9.63
C ASN A 145 2.54 10.05 9.73
N VAL A 146 2.81 8.80 9.40
CA VAL A 146 4.16 8.22 9.38
C VAL A 146 4.86 8.58 8.08
N THR A 147 6.14 8.91 8.17
CA THR A 147 7.00 9.07 6.99
C THR A 147 8.09 8.01 6.99
N ILE A 148 8.12 7.20 5.95
CA ILE A 148 9.15 6.18 5.72
C ILE A 148 10.04 6.66 4.57
N GLY A 149 11.29 6.95 4.90
CA GLY A 149 12.29 7.45 3.94
C GLY A 149 12.61 6.44 2.83
N GLY A 150 13.18 6.94 1.75
CA GLY A 150 13.51 6.09 0.58
C GLY A 150 14.48 4.96 0.91
N ILE A 151 14.32 3.82 0.23
CA ILE A 151 15.14 2.60 0.41
C ILE A 151 15.10 2.07 1.87
N THR A 152 14.08 2.44 2.62
CA THR A 152 13.90 1.95 4.00
C THR A 152 13.07 0.67 3.99
N THR A 153 13.53 -0.33 4.73
CA THR A 153 12.84 -1.61 4.88
C THR A 153 12.39 -1.80 6.32
N VAL A 154 11.19 -2.37 6.48
CA VAL A 154 10.61 -2.68 7.79
C VAL A 154 10.45 -4.19 7.91
N HIS A 155 11.09 -4.76 8.94
CA HIS A 155 11.03 -6.21 9.21
C HIS A 155 9.61 -6.62 9.61
N GLN A 156 9.27 -7.87 9.30
CA GLN A 156 7.94 -8.42 9.63
C GLN A 156 7.58 -8.27 11.11
N TYR A 157 6.29 -8.06 11.37
CA TYR A 157 5.70 -7.87 12.70
C TYR A 157 6.10 -6.57 13.44
N CYS A 158 6.90 -5.69 12.85
CA CYS A 158 7.20 -4.40 13.47
C CYS A 158 5.99 -3.47 13.44
N LYS A 159 5.90 -2.61 14.47
CA LYS A 159 4.88 -1.57 14.58
C LYS A 159 5.51 -0.20 14.54
N LEU A 160 4.99 0.67 13.69
CA LEU A 160 5.39 2.07 13.55
C LEU A 160 4.27 2.95 14.10
N GLY A 161 4.51 3.60 15.23
CA GLY A 161 3.53 4.47 15.89
C GLY A 161 3.28 5.77 15.11
N ASP A 162 2.17 6.44 15.44
CA ASP A 162 1.76 7.68 14.79
C ASP A 162 2.87 8.73 14.78
N PHE A 163 2.94 9.50 13.69
CA PHE A 163 3.92 10.58 13.52
C PHE A 163 5.39 10.17 13.65
N CYS A 164 5.74 8.89 13.62
CA CYS A 164 7.14 8.51 13.57
C CYS A 164 7.75 8.85 12.21
N PHE A 165 9.07 8.96 12.18
CA PHE A 165 9.82 9.29 10.97
C PHE A 165 11.01 8.33 10.83
N ALA A 166 11.07 7.59 9.75
CA ALA A 166 12.22 6.79 9.38
C ALA A 166 13.05 7.54 8.31
N GLY A 167 14.33 7.77 8.63
CA GLY A 167 15.27 8.34 7.66
C GLY A 167 15.47 7.41 6.47
N MET A 168 16.00 7.95 5.37
CA MET A 168 16.32 7.14 4.19
C MET A 168 17.35 6.06 4.50
N ASN A 169 17.30 4.96 3.73
CA ASN A 169 18.24 3.84 3.83
C ASN A 169 18.34 3.26 5.25
N SER A 170 17.19 3.04 5.90
CA SER A 170 17.10 2.48 7.25
C SER A 170 16.58 1.05 7.22
N SER A 171 17.14 0.18 8.08
CA SER A 171 16.61 -1.17 8.30
C SER A 171 15.94 -1.23 9.68
N ILE A 172 14.61 -1.15 9.68
CA ILE A 172 13.80 -1.16 10.92
C ILE A 172 13.53 -2.62 11.30
N THR A 173 14.10 -3.05 12.42
CA THR A 173 14.00 -4.43 12.92
C THR A 173 13.27 -4.53 14.27
N MET A 174 12.80 -3.42 14.80
CA MET A 174 12.07 -3.30 16.06
C MET A 174 10.97 -2.24 15.93
N ASP A 175 10.01 -2.27 16.85
CA ASP A 175 8.95 -1.28 16.92
C ASP A 175 9.50 0.15 17.07
N VAL A 176 8.85 1.08 16.42
CA VAL A 176 9.16 2.52 16.49
C VAL A 176 8.01 3.23 17.20
N PRO A 177 8.20 3.76 18.42
CA PRO A 177 7.15 4.48 19.11
C PRO A 177 6.68 5.73 18.36
N ALA A 178 5.48 6.20 18.70
CA ALA A 178 4.94 7.44 18.15
C ALA A 178 5.89 8.63 18.36
N PHE A 179 5.94 9.53 17.36
CA PHE A 179 6.77 10.74 17.37
C PHE A 179 8.28 10.52 17.41
N VAL A 180 8.76 9.30 17.29
CA VAL A 180 10.20 8.99 17.29
C VAL A 180 10.77 9.10 15.88
N LYS A 181 11.98 9.65 15.76
CA LYS A 181 12.80 9.59 14.56
C LYS A 181 13.83 8.47 14.67
N VAL A 182 13.89 7.63 13.66
CA VAL A 182 14.90 6.58 13.50
C VAL A 182 15.67 6.76 12.20
N ALA A 183 16.92 6.34 12.18
CA ALA A 183 17.75 6.32 10.97
C ALA A 183 18.85 5.27 11.08
N SER A 184 19.50 4.96 9.99
CA SER A 184 20.64 4.03 9.81
C SER A 184 20.28 2.56 9.65
N ASP A 185 21.27 1.75 9.44
CA ASP A 185 21.22 0.28 9.31
C ASP A 185 22.16 -0.36 10.35
N PRO A 186 21.64 -1.12 11.35
CA PRO A 186 20.22 -1.16 11.74
C PRO A 186 19.70 0.20 12.25
N ALA A 187 18.39 0.41 12.15
CA ALA A 187 17.77 1.67 12.56
C ALA A 187 17.92 1.92 14.06
N ARG A 188 18.26 3.15 14.39
CA ARG A 188 18.43 3.62 15.78
C ARG A 188 17.66 4.93 16.01
N VAL A 189 17.22 5.17 17.22
CA VAL A 189 16.61 6.44 17.59
C VAL A 189 17.61 7.57 17.44
N VAL A 190 17.25 8.58 16.64
CA VAL A 190 18.08 9.78 16.41
C VAL A 190 17.42 11.06 16.94
N GLY A 191 16.24 10.97 17.49
CA GLY A 191 15.56 12.10 18.10
C GLY A 191 14.04 11.99 18.08
N ILE A 192 13.38 13.11 18.32
CA ILE A 192 11.94 13.26 18.31
C ILE A 192 11.50 13.97 17.02
N ASN A 193 10.37 13.57 16.46
CA ASN A 193 9.76 14.23 15.30
C ASN A 193 9.03 15.52 15.73
N SER A 194 9.79 16.56 16.06
CA SER A 194 9.23 17.86 16.48
C SER A 194 8.32 18.50 15.41
N VAL A 195 8.56 18.23 14.12
CA VAL A 195 7.70 18.70 13.03
C VAL A 195 6.35 17.99 13.07
N GLY A 196 6.33 16.68 13.30
CA GLY A 196 5.07 15.93 13.46
C GLY A 196 4.31 16.32 14.71
N MET A 197 5.01 16.70 15.80
CA MET A 197 4.36 17.15 17.06
C MET A 197 3.72 18.53 16.94
N SER A 198 4.10 19.33 15.97
CA SER A 198 3.58 20.70 15.77
C SER A 198 2.44 20.79 14.74
N ARG A 199 2.03 19.67 14.18
CA ARG A 199 0.91 19.54 13.21
C ARG A 199 -0.32 18.94 13.87
#